data_35a2c8f2279d1ca57c8a275d959aa04b
#
_entry.id   35a2c8f2279d1ca57c8a275d959aa04b
#
_cell.length_a   1.000
_cell.length_b   1.000
_cell.length_c   1.000
_cell.angle_alpha   90.00
_cell.angle_beta   90.00
_cell.angle_gamma   90.00
#
_symmetry.space_group_name_H-M   'P 1'
#
loop_
_entity.id
_entity.type
_entity.pdbx_description
1 polymer ?
#
loop_
_entity_poly.entity_id
_entity_poly.type
_entity_poly.pdbx_seq_one_letter_code
_entity_poly.pdbx_strand_id
1 'polypeptide(L)'
;MRELTEKTMTGEIPFDHSFLERVKLLSEIPVSTVRRIIAGVPLNEKLVEFIRENRERCYVVTGNLDVWIKELMTELGMDGHYFCSKAAVENDKIVSVDYVVDKAEVVREFGNKPFVAVGDGNNDAQMIAAAEVGIGFGGVRNIAPAVLKCATHATYSEDRLCQFLRQLL
;
A
#
# COMPACT_ATOMS: atom_id res chain seq x y z
N MET A 1 -11.72 11.58 9.18
CA MET A 1 -11.12 10.39 8.56
C MET A 1 -11.62 10.17 7.13
N ARG A 2 -12.90 9.83 6.92
CA ARG A 2 -13.45 9.53 5.59
C ARG A 2 -13.25 10.68 4.59
N GLU A 3 -13.58 11.91 4.98
CA GLU A 3 -13.41 13.10 4.13
C GLU A 3 -11.95 13.35 3.72
N LEU A 4 -10.98 13.18 4.65
CA LEU A 4 -9.56 13.28 4.34
C LEU A 4 -9.13 12.23 3.31
N THR A 5 -9.64 11.00 3.45
CA THR A 5 -9.35 9.94 2.49
C THR A 5 -9.93 10.27 1.10
N GLU A 6 -11.16 10.74 1.03
CA GLU A 6 -11.81 11.13 -0.23
C GLU A 6 -11.04 12.25 -0.93
N LYS A 7 -10.67 13.32 -0.21
CA LYS A 7 -9.86 14.43 -0.76
C LYS A 7 -8.47 13.98 -1.23
N THR A 8 -7.88 13.00 -0.57
CA THR A 8 -6.60 12.42 -1.02
C THR A 8 -6.78 11.61 -2.30
N MET A 9 -7.86 10.85 -2.41
CA MET A 9 -8.17 10.04 -3.60
C MET A 9 -8.50 10.89 -4.81
N THR A 10 -9.12 12.07 -4.62
CA THR A 10 -9.38 13.04 -5.69
C THR A 10 -8.16 13.89 -6.05
N GLY A 11 -7.09 13.85 -5.24
CA GLY A 11 -5.89 14.66 -5.44
C GLY A 11 -6.01 16.10 -4.95
N GLU A 12 -7.06 16.45 -4.21
CA GLU A 12 -7.25 17.77 -3.62
C GLU A 12 -6.24 18.07 -2.49
N ILE A 13 -5.82 17.02 -1.78
CA ILE A 13 -4.84 17.12 -0.70
C ILE A 13 -3.69 16.14 -1.01
N PRO A 14 -2.42 16.57 -0.90
CA PRO A 14 -1.25 15.69 -1.01
C PRO A 14 -1.33 14.53 -0.02
N PHE A 15 -0.81 13.37 -0.43
CA PHE A 15 -0.88 12.16 0.39
C PHE A 15 -0.20 12.31 1.76
N ASP A 16 1.01 12.86 1.79
CA ASP A 16 1.81 13.08 3.00
C ASP A 16 1.08 13.95 4.02
N HIS A 17 0.51 15.07 3.58
CA HIS A 17 -0.28 15.96 4.44
C HIS A 17 -1.49 15.24 5.02
N SER A 18 -2.30 14.62 4.17
CA SER A 18 -3.46 13.84 4.60
C SER A 18 -3.10 12.67 5.51
N PHE A 19 -1.96 12.03 5.25
CA PHE A 19 -1.47 10.92 6.05
C PHE A 19 -1.10 11.38 7.47
N LEU A 20 -0.32 12.46 7.61
CA LEU A 20 0.08 13.01 8.90
C LEU A 20 -1.12 13.46 9.73
N GLU A 21 -2.12 14.11 9.12
CA GLU A 21 -3.35 14.48 9.81
C GLU A 21 -4.13 13.24 10.31
N ARG A 22 -4.20 12.18 9.51
CA ARG A 22 -4.85 10.93 9.94
C ARG A 22 -4.08 10.24 11.06
N VAL A 23 -2.76 10.21 11.00
CA VAL A 23 -1.94 9.66 12.09
C VAL A 23 -2.14 10.45 13.37
N LYS A 24 -2.14 11.79 13.30
CA LYS A 24 -2.41 12.66 14.45
C LYS A 24 -3.77 12.36 15.11
N LEU A 25 -4.82 12.14 14.31
CA LEU A 25 -6.13 11.75 14.85
C LEU A 25 -6.12 10.38 15.54
N LEU A 26 -5.23 9.48 15.11
CA LEU A 26 -5.12 8.11 15.64
C LEU A 26 -4.05 7.97 16.73
N SER A 27 -3.20 8.97 16.95
CA SER A 27 -2.05 8.89 17.88
C SER A 27 -2.46 8.67 19.33
N GLU A 28 -3.68 9.07 19.71
CA GLU A 28 -4.24 8.83 21.04
C GLU A 28 -4.70 7.37 21.26
N ILE A 29 -4.88 6.62 20.18
CA ILE A 29 -5.28 5.21 20.27
C ILE A 29 -4.02 4.36 20.48
N PRO A 30 -4.02 3.43 21.45
CA PRO A 30 -2.90 2.52 21.65
C PRO A 30 -2.51 1.78 20.35
N VAL A 31 -1.22 1.72 20.07
CA VAL A 31 -0.68 1.04 18.88
C VAL A 31 -1.12 -0.42 18.83
N SER A 32 -1.12 -1.10 19.98
CA SER A 32 -1.62 -2.48 20.13
C SER A 32 -3.08 -2.63 19.72
N THR A 33 -3.92 -1.61 19.97
CA THR A 33 -5.32 -1.62 19.53
C THR A 33 -5.42 -1.49 18.01
N VAL A 34 -4.65 -0.58 17.39
CA VAL A 34 -4.64 -0.41 15.93
C VAL A 34 -4.13 -1.68 15.24
N ARG A 35 -3.06 -2.30 15.75
CA ARG A 35 -2.54 -3.60 15.25
C ARG A 35 -3.61 -4.68 15.24
N ARG A 36 -4.33 -4.84 16.35
CA ARG A 36 -5.41 -5.84 16.46
C ARG A 36 -6.53 -5.59 15.45
N ILE A 37 -6.89 -4.32 15.21
CA ILE A 37 -7.88 -3.98 14.20
C ILE A 37 -7.38 -4.34 12.81
N ILE A 38 -6.12 -4.00 12.49
CA ILE A 38 -5.51 -4.30 11.18
C ILE A 38 -5.42 -5.82 10.96
N ALA A 39 -4.99 -6.58 11.97
CA ALA A 39 -4.92 -8.04 11.88
C ALA A 39 -6.30 -8.70 11.65
N GLY A 40 -7.39 -8.04 12.05
CA GLY A 40 -8.76 -8.53 11.82
C GLY A 40 -9.38 -8.11 10.48
N VAL A 41 -8.68 -7.36 9.64
CA VAL A 41 -9.22 -6.95 8.33
C VAL A 41 -9.19 -8.12 7.35
N PRO A 42 -10.32 -8.46 6.69
CA PRO A 42 -10.33 -9.48 5.65
C PRO A 42 -9.35 -9.15 4.52
N LEU A 43 -8.55 -10.11 4.12
CA LEU A 43 -7.59 -9.99 3.04
C LEU A 43 -8.15 -10.60 1.74
N ASN A 44 -7.60 -10.18 0.62
CA ASN A 44 -7.83 -10.81 -0.67
C ASN A 44 -7.07 -12.15 -0.71
N GLU A 45 -7.77 -13.26 -0.40
CA GLU A 45 -7.16 -14.57 -0.12
C GLU A 45 -6.31 -15.10 -1.28
N LYS A 46 -6.80 -14.95 -2.52
CA LYS A 46 -6.09 -15.42 -3.72
C LYS A 46 -4.85 -14.58 -4.02
N LEU A 47 -4.90 -13.29 -3.72
CA LEU A 47 -3.74 -12.42 -3.85
C LEU A 47 -2.70 -12.75 -2.78
N VAL A 48 -3.13 -13.05 -1.56
CA VAL A 48 -2.24 -13.54 -0.48
C VAL A 48 -1.56 -14.84 -0.89
N GLU A 49 -2.31 -15.80 -1.45
CA GLU A 49 -1.76 -17.05 -1.98
C GLU A 49 -0.72 -16.79 -3.07
N PHE A 50 -1.06 -15.95 -4.07
CA PHE A 50 -0.13 -15.54 -5.13
C PHE A 50 1.16 -14.93 -4.57
N ILE A 51 1.06 -14.03 -3.59
CA ILE A 51 2.21 -13.38 -2.96
C ILE A 51 3.08 -14.41 -2.25
N ARG A 52 2.49 -15.34 -1.50
CA ARG A 52 3.22 -16.41 -0.79
C ARG A 52 3.96 -17.34 -1.75
N GLU A 53 3.32 -17.74 -2.86
CA GLU A 53 3.92 -18.57 -3.91
C GLU A 53 5.10 -17.88 -4.61
N ASN A 54 5.07 -16.54 -4.69
CA ASN A 54 6.02 -15.73 -5.46
C ASN A 54 6.77 -14.71 -4.60
N ARG A 55 6.91 -14.99 -3.30
CA ARG A 55 7.42 -14.07 -2.29
C ARG A 55 8.71 -13.34 -2.72
N GLU A 56 9.70 -14.07 -3.24
CA GLU A 56 11.00 -13.52 -3.62
C GLU A 56 10.93 -12.48 -4.77
N ARG A 57 9.80 -12.40 -5.46
CA ARG A 57 9.52 -11.49 -6.57
C ARG A 57 8.50 -10.40 -6.21
N CYS A 58 7.90 -10.48 -5.02
CA CYS A 58 6.85 -9.58 -4.58
C CYS A 58 7.36 -8.61 -3.52
N TYR A 59 6.91 -7.36 -3.62
CA TYR A 59 7.12 -6.34 -2.60
C TYR A 59 5.81 -5.64 -2.27
N VAL A 60 5.59 -5.36 -0.99
CA VAL A 60 4.47 -4.52 -0.53
C VAL A 60 4.98 -3.11 -0.31
N VAL A 61 4.38 -2.12 -0.98
CA VAL A 61 4.69 -0.70 -0.79
C VAL A 61 3.46 0.01 -0.26
N THR A 62 3.49 0.40 1.01
CA THR A 62 2.31 0.94 1.70
C THR A 62 2.61 2.22 2.45
N GLY A 63 1.67 3.18 2.42
CA GLY A 63 1.72 4.38 3.26
C GLY A 63 1.52 4.11 4.75
N ASN A 64 1.16 2.91 5.17
CA ASN A 64 0.91 2.57 6.55
C ASN A 64 2.18 2.64 7.41
N LEU A 65 2.01 2.76 8.74
CA LEU A 65 3.14 2.78 9.68
C LEU A 65 3.64 1.37 10.00
N ASP A 66 4.95 1.20 10.04
CA ASP A 66 5.62 -0.04 10.44
C ASP A 66 5.09 -0.59 11.77
N VAL A 67 4.95 0.29 12.77
CA VAL A 67 4.44 -0.04 14.10
C VAL A 67 3.01 -0.60 14.09
N TRP A 68 2.23 -0.39 13.04
CA TRP A 68 0.88 -0.90 12.90
C TRP A 68 0.80 -2.20 12.11
N ILE A 69 1.67 -2.38 11.09
CA ILE A 69 1.54 -3.47 10.12
C ILE A 69 2.58 -4.58 10.24
N LYS A 70 3.60 -4.41 11.08
CA LYS A 70 4.71 -5.37 11.20
C LYS A 70 4.23 -6.81 11.37
N GLU A 71 3.29 -7.04 12.29
CA GLU A 71 2.76 -8.38 12.56
C GLU A 71 2.02 -8.95 11.33
N LEU A 72 1.23 -8.13 10.65
CA LEU A 72 0.57 -8.53 9.39
C LEU A 72 1.60 -8.88 8.30
N MET A 73 2.68 -8.11 8.16
CA MET A 73 3.73 -8.41 7.17
C MET A 73 4.45 -9.72 7.49
N THR A 74 4.71 -9.99 8.77
CA THR A 74 5.28 -11.27 9.21
C THR A 74 4.32 -12.44 8.93
N GLU A 75 3.03 -12.28 9.20
CA GLU A 75 2.00 -13.30 8.92
C GLU A 75 1.88 -13.59 7.41
N LEU A 76 2.01 -12.55 6.58
CA LEU A 76 2.05 -12.69 5.12
C LEU A 76 3.37 -13.27 4.59
N GLY A 77 4.38 -13.44 5.44
CA GLY A 77 5.71 -13.90 5.04
C GLY A 77 6.52 -12.83 4.29
N MET A 78 6.19 -11.54 4.46
CA MET A 78 6.79 -10.43 3.73
C MET A 78 7.89 -9.71 4.48
N ASP A 79 8.46 -10.32 5.54
CA ASP A 79 9.62 -9.76 6.24
C ASP A 79 10.79 -9.49 5.27
N GLY A 80 11.27 -8.25 5.25
CA GLY A 80 12.30 -7.81 4.32
C GLY A 80 11.82 -7.52 2.89
N HIS A 81 10.54 -7.72 2.59
CA HIS A 81 9.91 -7.50 1.29
C HIS A 81 8.81 -6.44 1.34
N TYR A 82 8.93 -5.46 2.22
CA TYR A 82 7.98 -4.35 2.24
C TYR A 82 8.63 -3.01 2.56
N PHE A 83 8.03 -1.96 2.04
CA PHE A 83 8.37 -0.57 2.30
C PHE A 83 7.16 0.13 2.92
N CYS A 84 7.38 0.87 3.99
CA CYS A 84 6.31 1.53 4.72
C CYS A 84 6.80 2.82 5.39
N SER A 85 5.87 3.63 5.87
CA SER A 85 6.19 4.77 6.73
C SER A 85 6.67 4.29 8.11
N LYS A 86 7.40 5.12 8.83
CA LYS A 86 7.99 4.79 10.13
C LYS A 86 7.56 5.77 11.20
N ALA A 87 7.36 5.26 12.42
CA ALA A 87 6.99 6.06 13.58
C ALA A 87 7.71 5.59 14.84
N ALA A 88 7.98 6.54 15.74
CA ALA A 88 8.42 6.23 17.11
C ALA A 88 7.21 6.01 18.03
N VAL A 89 7.36 5.07 18.97
CA VAL A 89 6.33 4.70 19.93
C VAL A 89 6.87 4.76 21.35
N GLU A 90 6.14 5.43 22.23
CA GLU A 90 6.38 5.42 23.67
C GLU A 90 5.07 5.11 24.40
N ASN A 91 5.12 4.25 25.40
CA ASN A 91 3.96 3.86 26.22
C ASN A 91 2.75 3.44 25.36
N ASP A 92 3.01 2.64 24.29
CA ASP A 92 1.98 2.14 23.34
C ASP A 92 1.26 3.25 22.55
N LYS A 93 1.84 4.44 22.42
CA LYS A 93 1.34 5.56 21.63
C LYS A 93 2.38 6.07 20.64
N ILE A 94 1.93 6.56 19.49
CA ILE A 94 2.80 7.22 18.51
C ILE A 94 3.20 8.59 19.06
N VAL A 95 4.51 8.84 19.12
CA VAL A 95 5.07 10.13 19.54
C VAL A 95 5.59 10.96 18.36
N SER A 96 6.04 10.31 17.30
CA SER A 96 6.46 10.99 16.06
C SER A 96 6.25 10.10 14.84
N VAL A 97 6.12 10.72 13.66
CA VAL A 97 6.28 10.08 12.36
C VAL A 97 7.65 10.46 11.84
N ASP A 98 8.54 9.50 11.73
CA ASP A 98 9.94 9.73 11.40
C ASP A 98 10.20 9.68 9.90
N TYR A 99 9.35 8.97 9.16
CA TYR A 99 9.43 8.83 7.71
C TYR A 99 8.06 8.55 7.10
N VAL A 100 7.73 9.25 6.05
CA VAL A 100 6.56 8.98 5.20
C VAL A 100 7.04 8.38 3.89
N VAL A 101 6.59 7.17 3.56
CA VAL A 101 7.01 6.47 2.35
C VAL A 101 6.54 7.24 1.09
N ASP A 102 7.48 7.51 0.21
CA ASP A 102 7.20 7.92 -1.17
C ASP A 102 7.32 6.71 -2.10
N LYS A 103 6.20 6.27 -2.66
CA LYS A 103 6.16 5.08 -3.54
C LYS A 103 6.94 5.28 -4.84
N ALA A 104 7.05 6.51 -5.32
CA ALA A 104 7.86 6.82 -6.49
C ALA A 104 9.37 6.74 -6.18
N GLU A 105 9.77 7.07 -4.95
CA GLU A 105 11.14 6.92 -4.51
C GLU A 105 11.53 5.45 -4.35
N VAL A 106 10.66 4.64 -3.73
CA VAL A 106 10.85 3.20 -3.61
C VAL A 106 11.09 2.54 -4.96
N VAL A 107 10.33 2.91 -5.98
CA VAL A 107 10.52 2.37 -7.34
C VAL A 107 11.89 2.70 -7.91
N ARG A 108 12.45 3.86 -7.61
CA ARG A 108 13.81 4.23 -8.05
C ARG A 108 14.90 3.33 -7.47
N GLU A 109 14.67 2.74 -6.29
CA GLU A 109 15.60 1.79 -5.68
C GLU A 109 15.71 0.48 -6.48
N PHE A 110 14.67 0.10 -7.24
CA PHE A 110 14.72 -1.07 -8.13
C PHE A 110 15.56 -0.82 -9.40
N GLY A 111 15.96 0.42 -9.65
CA GLY A 111 16.77 0.82 -10.80
C GLY A 111 16.03 0.63 -12.13
N ASN A 112 16.75 0.17 -13.17
CA ASN A 112 16.18 -0.04 -14.51
C ASN A 112 15.60 -1.45 -14.72
N LYS A 113 15.35 -2.20 -13.65
CA LYS A 113 14.74 -3.54 -13.79
C LYS A 113 13.25 -3.38 -14.14
N PRO A 114 12.75 -4.16 -15.11
CA PRO A 114 11.33 -4.18 -15.40
C PRO A 114 10.54 -4.69 -14.17
N PHE A 115 9.42 -4.06 -13.89
CA PHE A 115 8.55 -4.47 -12.79
C PHE A 115 7.08 -4.27 -13.15
N VAL A 116 6.23 -4.97 -12.42
CA VAL A 116 4.78 -4.83 -12.46
C VAL A 116 4.34 -4.08 -11.20
N ALA A 117 3.51 -3.05 -11.35
CA ALA A 117 2.93 -2.34 -10.21
C ALA A 117 1.42 -2.53 -10.17
N VAL A 118 0.89 -2.76 -8.97
CA VAL A 118 -0.55 -2.87 -8.71
C VAL A 118 -0.95 -1.87 -7.64
N GLY A 119 -2.01 -1.12 -7.87
CA GLY A 119 -2.48 -0.14 -6.89
C GLY A 119 -3.84 0.46 -7.26
N ASP A 120 -4.42 1.22 -6.34
CA ASP A 120 -5.74 1.82 -6.49
C ASP A 120 -5.77 3.31 -6.14
N GLY A 121 -4.82 3.77 -5.33
CA GLY A 121 -4.81 5.10 -4.74
C GLY A 121 -4.07 6.15 -5.56
N ASN A 122 -4.37 7.43 -5.32
CA ASN A 122 -3.71 8.53 -5.99
C ASN A 122 -2.18 8.52 -5.78
N ASN A 123 -1.72 8.06 -4.63
CA ASN A 123 -0.30 7.91 -4.30
C ASN A 123 0.37 6.70 -4.98
N ASP A 124 -0.39 5.84 -5.66
CA ASP A 124 0.14 4.73 -6.46
C ASP A 124 0.45 5.15 -7.91
N ALA A 125 -0.13 6.27 -8.36
CA ALA A 125 -0.12 6.65 -9.77
C ALA A 125 1.30 6.78 -10.34
N GLN A 126 2.24 7.37 -9.60
CA GLN A 126 3.63 7.53 -10.08
C GLN A 126 4.37 6.17 -10.16
N MET A 127 4.15 5.29 -9.17
CA MET A 127 4.69 3.93 -9.20
C MET A 127 4.12 3.14 -10.38
N ILE A 128 2.82 3.24 -10.62
CA ILE A 128 2.12 2.58 -11.72
C ILE A 128 2.58 3.11 -13.08
N ALA A 129 2.76 4.43 -13.20
CA ALA A 129 3.26 5.05 -14.43
C ALA A 129 4.70 4.67 -14.78
N ALA A 130 5.53 4.35 -13.78
CA ALA A 130 6.91 3.95 -13.96
C ALA A 130 7.07 2.45 -14.26
N ALA A 131 6.04 1.65 -14.07
CA ALA A 131 6.07 0.21 -14.28
C ALA A 131 6.00 -0.15 -15.77
N GLU A 132 6.62 -1.27 -16.17
CA GLU A 132 6.41 -1.86 -17.50
C GLU A 132 4.96 -2.28 -17.69
N VAL A 133 4.36 -2.85 -16.65
CA VAL A 133 2.93 -3.16 -16.58
C VAL A 133 2.34 -2.53 -15.33
N GLY A 134 1.60 -1.46 -15.51
CA GLY A 134 0.89 -0.76 -14.44
C GLY A 134 -0.58 -1.21 -14.37
N ILE A 135 -1.01 -1.72 -13.23
CA ILE A 135 -2.35 -2.29 -13.06
C ILE A 135 -3.13 -1.49 -12.01
N GLY A 136 -4.26 -0.90 -12.43
CA GLY A 136 -5.26 -0.38 -11.51
C GLY A 136 -6.11 -1.53 -10.96
N PHE A 137 -6.15 -1.71 -9.62
CA PHE A 137 -6.95 -2.74 -8.98
C PHE A 137 -8.09 -2.16 -8.14
N GLY A 138 -9.33 -2.34 -8.61
CA GLY A 138 -10.54 -1.83 -7.98
C GLY A 138 -11.34 -2.86 -7.17
N GLY A 139 -10.73 -3.96 -6.75
CA GLY A 139 -11.43 -5.05 -6.04
C GLY A 139 -11.90 -4.70 -4.62
N VAL A 140 -11.32 -3.68 -4.00
CA VAL A 140 -11.68 -3.25 -2.63
C VAL A 140 -12.39 -1.90 -2.64
N ARG A 141 -11.95 -0.98 -3.49
CA ARG A 141 -12.52 0.37 -3.67
C ARG A 141 -12.29 0.84 -5.10
N ASN A 142 -12.91 1.95 -5.48
CA ASN A 142 -12.73 2.52 -6.81
C ASN A 142 -11.27 2.91 -7.05
N ILE A 143 -10.81 2.66 -8.28
CA ILE A 143 -9.49 3.08 -8.74
C ILE A 143 -9.48 4.61 -8.87
N ALA A 144 -8.48 5.26 -8.30
CA ALA A 144 -8.33 6.71 -8.38
C ALA A 144 -8.17 7.17 -9.85
N PRO A 145 -8.74 8.34 -10.22
CA PRO A 145 -8.61 8.86 -11.58
C PRO A 145 -7.15 9.03 -12.05
N ALA A 146 -6.23 9.36 -11.14
CA ALA A 146 -4.81 9.46 -11.45
C ALA A 146 -4.21 8.12 -11.88
N VAL A 147 -4.61 7.02 -11.23
CA VAL A 147 -4.20 5.66 -11.61
C VAL A 147 -4.78 5.28 -12.97
N LEU A 148 -6.09 5.52 -13.20
CA LEU A 148 -6.74 5.22 -14.48
C LEU A 148 -6.11 5.96 -15.67
N LYS A 149 -5.49 7.13 -15.44
CA LYS A 149 -4.82 7.91 -16.49
C LYS A 149 -3.48 7.31 -16.94
N CYS A 150 -2.81 6.54 -16.09
CA CYS A 150 -1.46 6.03 -16.33
C CYS A 150 -1.35 4.50 -16.33
N ALA A 151 -2.34 3.79 -15.80
CA ALA A 151 -2.34 2.33 -15.80
C ALA A 151 -2.44 1.76 -17.22
N THR A 152 -1.66 0.73 -17.51
CA THR A 152 -1.76 -0.03 -18.76
C THR A 152 -2.95 -0.99 -18.75
N HIS A 153 -3.35 -1.45 -17.56
CA HIS A 153 -4.46 -2.37 -17.35
C HIS A 153 -5.28 -1.96 -16.12
N ALA A 154 -6.53 -2.38 -16.08
CA ALA A 154 -7.38 -2.22 -14.91
C ALA A 154 -8.25 -3.47 -14.71
N THR A 155 -8.45 -3.86 -13.46
CA THR A 155 -9.35 -4.96 -13.11
C THR A 155 -10.01 -4.71 -11.76
N TYR A 156 -11.23 -5.23 -11.61
CA TYR A 156 -12.02 -5.18 -10.37
C TYR A 156 -12.21 -6.57 -9.76
N SER A 157 -11.58 -7.59 -10.36
CA SER A 157 -11.66 -8.98 -9.91
C SER A 157 -10.29 -9.46 -9.44
N GLU A 158 -10.24 -9.96 -8.21
CA GLU A 158 -9.06 -10.59 -7.63
C GLU A 158 -8.59 -11.80 -8.46
N ASP A 159 -9.52 -12.65 -8.91
CA ASP A 159 -9.22 -13.81 -9.76
C ASP A 159 -8.51 -13.42 -11.05
N ARG A 160 -9.04 -12.40 -11.73
CA ARG A 160 -8.46 -11.92 -12.98
C ARG A 160 -7.10 -11.26 -12.76
N LEU A 161 -6.94 -10.53 -11.64
CA LEU A 161 -5.65 -9.97 -11.27
C LEU A 161 -4.61 -11.09 -11.10
N CYS A 162 -4.90 -12.09 -10.27
CA CYS A 162 -3.97 -13.19 -10.00
C CYS A 162 -3.68 -14.02 -11.27
N GLN A 163 -4.70 -14.27 -12.10
CA GLN A 163 -4.51 -14.95 -13.38
C GLN A 163 -3.59 -14.16 -14.31
N PHE A 164 -3.75 -12.85 -14.39
CA PHE A 164 -2.90 -11.99 -15.23
C PHE A 164 -1.47 -11.93 -14.69
N LEU A 165 -1.30 -11.74 -13.38
CA LEU A 165 0.02 -11.72 -12.75
C LEU A 165 0.80 -13.03 -13.00
N ARG A 166 0.13 -14.20 -12.96
CA ARG A 166 0.77 -15.49 -13.28
C ARG A 166 1.25 -15.61 -14.73
N GLN A 167 0.68 -14.83 -15.65
CA GLN A 167 1.14 -14.80 -17.05
C GLN A 167 2.36 -13.89 -17.26
N LEU A 168 2.63 -12.99 -16.31
CA LEU A 168 3.76 -12.06 -16.37
C LEU A 168 5.02 -12.61 -15.65
N LEU A 169 4.90 -13.73 -14.95
CA LEU A 169 6.00 -14.41 -14.25
C LEU A 169 6.80 -15.31 -15.18
#